data_26891b81c9b563adb2807772ca576a3f
#
_entry.id   26891b81c9b563adb2807772ca576a3f
#
_cell.length_a   1.000
_cell.length_b   1.000
_cell.length_c   1.000
_cell.angle_alpha   90.00
_cell.angle_beta   90.00
_cell.angle_gamma   90.00
#
_symmetry.space_group_name_H-M   'P 1'
#
loop_
_entity.id
_entity.type
_entity.pdbx_description
1 polymer ?
#
loop_
_entity_poly.entity_id
_entity_poly.type
_entity_poly.pdbx_seq_one_letter_code
_entity_poly.pdbx_strand_id
1 'polypeptide(L)'
;MVDLFRLIGGHASGAVLRFFLGQPSRKIYAEKLLNEVKLSKKSLLGSLIALEDGALIGSELQGRTKLYFLNRNNITVKYLKIILTVSELAPKLKGLKGKADVYLYGSAARGEDSENSDLDILVVTKESRSAVMKMLNELPKEKKNVVIMTQLGYAELSRHDRAFYERIEKDKIKLA
;
A
#
# COMPACT_ATOMS: atom_id res chain seq x y z
N MET A 1 5.12 -8.93 13.61
CA MET A 1 5.44 -8.11 12.41
C MET A 1 6.11 -6.84 12.91
N VAL A 2 7.32 -6.54 12.42
CA VAL A 2 8.02 -5.29 12.78
C VAL A 2 7.36 -4.15 12.04
N ASP A 3 6.91 -3.12 12.76
CA ASP A 3 6.32 -1.93 12.15
C ASP A 3 7.45 -1.04 11.64
N LEU A 4 7.68 -1.06 10.32
CA LEU A 4 8.74 -0.31 9.64
C LEU A 4 8.68 1.19 9.95
N PHE A 5 7.48 1.77 10.03
CA PHE A 5 7.30 3.21 10.28
C PHE A 5 7.64 3.59 11.72
N ARG A 6 7.51 2.67 12.67
CA ARG A 6 8.00 2.85 14.06
C ARG A 6 9.52 2.86 14.13
N LEU A 7 10.18 2.06 13.28
CA LEU A 7 11.64 2.00 13.23
C LEU A 7 12.26 3.26 12.59
N ILE A 8 11.64 3.78 11.53
CA ILE A 8 12.23 4.85 10.71
C ILE A 8 11.85 6.25 11.22
N GLY A 9 10.60 6.45 11.66
CA GLY A 9 10.03 7.78 11.93
C GLY A 9 9.91 8.16 13.40
N GLY A 10 10.38 7.33 14.33
CA GLY A 10 10.02 7.47 15.74
C GLY A 10 8.54 7.08 15.99
N HIS A 11 8.19 6.88 17.28
CA HIS A 11 6.90 6.27 17.61
C HIS A 11 5.70 7.13 17.19
N ALA A 12 5.75 8.44 17.40
CA ALA A 12 4.59 9.32 17.20
C ALA A 12 4.39 9.69 15.72
N SER A 13 5.41 10.23 15.05
CA SER A 13 5.30 10.62 13.63
C SER A 13 5.08 9.42 12.71
N GLY A 14 5.71 8.27 13.02
CA GLY A 14 5.47 7.03 12.30
C GLY A 14 4.04 6.54 12.41
N ALA A 15 3.41 6.63 13.59
CA ALA A 15 2.02 6.25 13.78
C ALA A 15 1.04 7.16 13.04
N VAL A 16 1.25 8.48 13.09
CA VAL A 16 0.45 9.47 12.37
C VAL A 16 0.58 9.28 10.86
N LEU A 17 1.80 9.12 10.35
CA LEU A 17 2.06 8.91 8.92
C LEU A 17 1.41 7.61 8.45
N ARG A 18 1.58 6.50 9.19
CA ARG A 18 0.95 5.22 8.86
C ARG A 18 -0.58 5.31 8.78
N PHE A 19 -1.21 6.08 9.68
CA PHE A 19 -2.65 6.33 9.63
C PHE A 19 -3.05 6.94 8.29
N PHE A 20 -2.38 8.03 7.87
CA PHE A 20 -2.69 8.70 6.60
C PHE A 20 -2.37 7.84 5.37
N LEU A 21 -1.28 7.08 5.39
CA LEU A 21 -0.92 6.18 4.28
C LEU A 21 -1.95 5.05 4.11
N GLY A 22 -2.50 4.54 5.22
CA GLY A 22 -3.54 3.49 5.21
C GLY A 22 -4.94 4.02 4.87
N GLN A 23 -5.17 5.34 4.99
CA GLN A 23 -6.45 6.00 4.69
C GLN A 23 -6.20 7.26 3.85
N PRO A 24 -5.67 7.11 2.61
CA PRO A 24 -5.12 8.21 1.84
C PRO A 24 -6.14 9.24 1.34
N SER A 25 -7.42 8.90 1.31
CA SER A 25 -8.50 9.81 0.90
C SER A 25 -9.14 10.52 2.10
N ARG A 26 -8.79 10.11 3.32
CA ARG A 26 -9.42 10.63 4.53
C ARG A 26 -8.87 12.00 4.91
N LYS A 27 -9.80 12.92 5.19
CA LYS A 27 -9.51 14.18 5.86
C LYS A 27 -9.98 14.10 7.32
N ILE A 28 -9.19 14.58 8.28
CA ILE A 28 -9.47 14.38 9.69
C ILE A 28 -8.99 15.57 10.55
N TYR A 29 -9.77 15.93 11.56
CA TYR A 29 -9.37 16.89 12.59
C TYR A 29 -8.39 16.28 13.60
N ALA A 30 -7.47 17.07 14.14
CA ALA A 30 -6.48 16.62 15.11
C ALA A 30 -7.11 15.89 16.32
N GLU A 31 -8.25 16.37 16.80
CA GLU A 31 -8.95 15.79 17.95
C GLU A 31 -9.47 14.36 17.66
N LYS A 32 -10.04 14.15 16.48
CA LYS A 32 -10.46 12.81 16.03
C LYS A 32 -9.27 11.91 15.79
N LEU A 33 -8.20 12.43 15.16
CA LEU A 33 -6.98 11.68 14.92
C LEU A 33 -6.32 11.24 16.22
N LEU A 34 -6.36 12.06 17.28
CA LEU A 34 -5.83 11.71 18.59
C LEU A 34 -6.40 10.40 19.14
N ASN A 35 -7.71 10.21 18.98
CA ASN A 35 -8.42 8.99 19.42
C ASN A 35 -8.04 7.76 18.59
N GLU A 36 -7.75 7.95 17.30
CA GLU A 36 -7.38 6.86 16.37
C GLU A 36 -5.94 6.36 16.61
N VAL A 37 -4.98 7.29 16.79
CA VAL A 37 -3.56 6.93 16.89
C VAL A 37 -3.07 6.69 18.31
N LYS A 38 -3.90 6.95 19.33
CA LYS A 38 -3.61 6.72 20.77
C LYS A 38 -2.30 7.37 21.23
N LEU A 39 -2.07 8.63 20.85
CA LEU A 39 -0.92 9.42 21.24
C LEU A 39 -1.32 10.47 22.31
N SER A 40 -0.32 11.08 22.97
CA SER A 40 -0.56 12.29 23.73
C SER A 40 -0.84 13.47 22.78
N LYS A 41 -1.63 14.45 23.22
CA LYS A 41 -1.93 15.67 22.44
C LYS A 41 -0.64 16.39 22.01
N LYS A 42 0.36 16.50 22.89
CA LYS A 42 1.65 17.13 22.60
C LYS A 42 2.40 16.38 21.50
N SER A 43 2.49 15.04 21.58
CA SER A 43 3.17 14.20 20.58
C SER A 43 2.45 14.25 19.23
N LEU A 44 1.11 14.24 19.22
CA LEU A 44 0.34 14.36 17.98
C LEU A 44 0.59 15.69 17.29
N LEU A 45 0.46 16.82 18.02
CA LEU A 45 0.66 18.16 17.43
C LEU A 45 2.06 18.34 16.90
N GLY A 46 3.11 17.90 17.62
CA GLY A 46 4.49 17.92 17.12
C GLY A 46 4.68 17.07 15.86
N SER A 47 4.02 15.89 15.80
CA SER A 47 4.07 15.03 14.61
C SER A 47 3.35 15.65 13.42
N LEU A 48 2.19 16.29 13.62
CA LEU A 48 1.46 16.98 12.56
C LEU A 48 2.26 18.12 11.96
N ILE A 49 2.91 18.94 12.81
CA ILE A 49 3.79 20.03 12.35
C ILE A 49 4.94 19.46 11.51
N ALA A 50 5.68 18.47 12.04
CA ALA A 50 6.81 17.89 11.34
C ALA A 50 6.44 17.24 10.00
N LEU A 51 5.28 16.57 9.92
CA LEU A 51 4.81 15.94 8.67
C LEU A 51 4.29 16.99 7.68
N GLU A 52 3.69 18.08 8.15
CA GLU A 52 3.24 19.21 7.31
C GLU A 52 4.45 19.98 6.76
N ASP A 53 5.46 20.28 7.59
CA ASP A 53 6.73 20.90 7.17
C ASP A 53 7.48 20.04 6.14
N GLY A 54 7.44 18.71 6.29
CA GLY A 54 7.96 17.75 5.32
C GLY A 54 7.07 17.56 4.08
N ALA A 55 5.98 18.29 3.94
CA ALA A 55 5.00 18.18 2.87
C ALA A 55 4.45 16.76 2.65
N LEU A 56 4.48 15.89 3.67
CA LEU A 56 3.90 14.55 3.62
C LEU A 56 2.39 14.56 3.85
N ILE A 57 1.91 15.51 4.66
CA ILE A 57 0.51 15.84 4.85
C ILE A 57 0.28 17.30 4.52
N GLY A 58 -0.95 17.64 4.23
CA GLY A 58 -1.40 19.03 4.12
C GLY A 58 -2.50 19.32 5.13
N SER A 59 -2.85 20.61 5.27
CA SER A 59 -4.02 21.02 6.02
C SER A 59 -4.82 22.10 5.29
N GLU A 60 -6.11 22.14 5.56
CA GLU A 60 -7.01 23.20 5.13
C GLU A 60 -7.82 23.71 6.31
N LEU A 61 -8.18 24.99 6.32
CA LEU A 61 -9.03 25.55 7.35
C LEU A 61 -10.50 25.26 7.05
N GLN A 62 -11.20 24.68 8.00
CA GLN A 62 -12.64 24.55 8.00
C GLN A 62 -13.21 25.30 9.21
N GLY A 63 -13.68 26.50 8.97
CA GLY A 63 -14.00 27.45 10.04
C GLY A 63 -12.73 27.87 10.80
N ARG A 64 -12.67 27.57 12.10
CA ARG A 64 -11.51 27.88 12.98
C ARG A 64 -10.59 26.68 13.22
N THR A 65 -10.84 25.55 12.57
CA THR A 65 -10.13 24.29 12.86
C THR A 65 -9.41 23.78 11.61
N LYS A 66 -8.19 23.26 11.78
CA LYS A 66 -7.43 22.61 10.70
C LYS A 66 -7.96 21.19 10.46
N LEU A 67 -8.17 20.87 9.18
CA LEU A 67 -8.50 19.56 8.67
C LEU A 67 -7.27 19.01 7.94
N TYR A 68 -6.67 17.94 8.42
CA TYR A 68 -5.45 17.36 7.90
C TYR A 68 -5.74 16.24 6.89
N PHE A 69 -4.88 16.10 5.88
CA PHE A 69 -4.99 15.09 4.81
C PHE A 69 -3.62 14.69 4.27
N LEU A 70 -3.53 13.50 3.67
CA LEU A 70 -2.32 13.03 3.01
C LEU A 70 -2.02 13.84 1.75
N ASN A 71 -0.79 14.30 1.57
CA ASN A 71 -0.37 14.96 0.33
C ASN A 71 -0.06 13.91 -0.77
N ARG A 72 -1.09 13.41 -1.43
CA ARG A 72 -0.99 12.35 -2.45
C ARG A 72 -0.16 12.73 -3.68
N ASN A 73 0.06 14.02 -3.92
CA ASN A 73 0.87 14.51 -5.04
C ASN A 73 2.37 14.46 -4.75
N ASN A 74 2.76 14.30 -3.48
CA ASN A 74 4.16 14.19 -3.09
C ASN A 74 4.71 12.82 -3.48
N ILE A 75 5.83 12.83 -4.24
CA ILE A 75 6.48 11.60 -4.70
C ILE A 75 6.96 10.72 -3.54
N THR A 76 7.43 11.31 -2.45
CA THR A 76 7.84 10.59 -1.25
C THR A 76 6.67 9.83 -0.64
N VAL A 77 5.47 10.42 -0.62
CA VAL A 77 4.24 9.77 -0.15
C VAL A 77 3.90 8.55 -1.00
N LYS A 78 4.04 8.64 -2.32
CA LYS A 78 3.82 7.48 -3.22
C LYS A 78 4.76 6.33 -2.89
N TYR A 79 6.07 6.60 -2.73
CA TYR A 79 7.03 5.56 -2.34
C TYR A 79 6.76 4.98 -0.95
N LEU A 80 6.40 5.82 0.03
CA LEU A 80 6.04 5.34 1.36
C LEU A 80 4.81 4.44 1.36
N LYS A 81 3.82 4.72 0.50
CA LYS A 81 2.67 3.83 0.29
C LYS A 81 3.08 2.49 -0.30
N ILE A 82 3.95 2.49 -1.32
CA ILE A 82 4.50 1.26 -1.91
C ILE A 82 5.21 0.44 -0.83
N ILE A 83 6.09 1.07 -0.04
CA ILE A 83 6.82 0.41 1.05
C ILE A 83 5.84 -0.19 2.07
N LEU A 84 4.80 0.54 2.47
CA LEU A 84 3.77 0.04 3.38
C LEU A 84 3.09 -1.21 2.80
N THR A 85 2.60 -1.13 1.56
CA THR A 85 1.94 -2.23 0.87
C THR A 85 2.85 -3.46 0.77
N VAL A 86 4.09 -3.30 0.32
CA VAL A 86 5.06 -4.39 0.20
C VAL A 86 5.35 -5.02 1.58
N SER A 87 5.56 -4.19 2.61
CA SER A 87 5.85 -4.68 3.97
C SER A 87 4.69 -5.47 4.59
N GLU A 88 3.46 -5.17 4.21
CA GLU A 88 2.27 -5.89 4.67
C GLU A 88 1.97 -7.16 3.86
N LEU A 89 2.34 -7.17 2.57
CA LEU A 89 2.10 -8.31 1.67
C LEU A 89 3.18 -9.39 1.78
N ALA A 90 4.46 -9.02 1.78
CA ALA A 90 5.57 -9.98 1.72
C ALA A 90 5.50 -11.10 2.77
N PRO A 91 5.14 -10.83 4.04
CA PRO A 91 4.98 -11.89 5.05
C PRO A 91 3.86 -12.89 4.71
N LYS A 92 2.79 -12.43 4.06
CA LYS A 92 1.61 -13.24 3.71
C LYS A 92 1.82 -14.11 2.47
N LEU A 93 2.88 -13.82 1.72
CA LEU A 93 3.24 -14.54 0.47
C LEU A 93 4.28 -15.63 0.68
N LYS A 94 4.73 -15.89 1.92
CA LYS A 94 5.77 -16.87 2.24
C LYS A 94 5.49 -18.27 1.68
N GLY A 95 4.23 -18.69 1.63
CA GLY A 95 3.83 -19.99 1.09
C GLY A 95 4.08 -20.16 -0.41
N LEU A 96 4.25 -19.05 -1.16
CA LEU A 96 4.53 -19.05 -2.60
C LEU A 96 6.02 -18.95 -2.93
N LYS A 97 6.87 -18.65 -1.95
CA LYS A 97 8.31 -18.50 -2.16
C LYS A 97 8.93 -19.79 -2.72
N GLY A 98 9.63 -19.66 -3.86
CA GLY A 98 10.24 -20.79 -4.57
C GLY A 98 9.26 -21.66 -5.39
N LYS A 99 7.94 -21.37 -5.34
CA LYS A 99 6.90 -22.06 -6.12
C LYS A 99 6.28 -21.19 -7.20
N ALA A 100 6.35 -19.88 -7.04
CA ALA A 100 5.77 -18.92 -7.95
C ALA A 100 6.57 -17.61 -7.95
N ASP A 101 6.55 -16.91 -9.08
CA ASP A 101 6.90 -15.51 -9.14
C ASP A 101 5.62 -14.70 -8.88
N VAL A 102 5.66 -13.83 -7.86
CA VAL A 102 4.52 -13.02 -7.46
C VAL A 102 4.83 -11.54 -7.69
N TYR A 103 3.95 -10.87 -8.41
CA TYR A 103 4.10 -9.45 -8.73
C TYR A 103 2.89 -8.65 -8.24
N LEU A 104 3.16 -7.51 -7.62
CA LEU A 104 2.19 -6.44 -7.41
C LEU A 104 2.23 -5.53 -8.64
N TYR A 105 1.06 -5.13 -9.15
CA TYR A 105 0.95 -4.16 -10.26
C TYR A 105 -0.22 -3.20 -10.04
N GLY A 106 -0.47 -2.30 -10.98
CA GLY A 106 -1.59 -1.36 -10.89
C GLY A 106 -1.37 -0.22 -9.89
N SER A 107 -2.46 0.32 -9.35
CA SER A 107 -2.43 1.52 -8.51
C SER A 107 -1.60 1.35 -7.23
N ALA A 108 -1.66 0.19 -6.60
CA ALA A 108 -0.89 -0.11 -5.39
C ALA A 108 0.62 -0.18 -5.66
N ALA A 109 1.04 -0.67 -6.83
CA ALA A 109 2.44 -0.67 -7.23
C ALA A 109 2.98 0.75 -7.54
N ARG A 110 2.09 1.70 -7.85
CA ARG A 110 2.44 3.11 -8.05
C ARG A 110 2.26 3.99 -6.81
N GLY A 111 1.75 3.42 -5.69
CA GLY A 111 1.39 4.19 -4.49
C GLY A 111 0.24 5.16 -4.70
N GLU A 112 -0.65 4.88 -5.66
CA GLU A 112 -1.79 5.72 -6.05
C GLU A 112 -3.14 5.13 -5.59
N ASP A 113 -3.12 3.96 -4.97
CA ASP A 113 -4.29 3.28 -4.42
C ASP A 113 -5.01 4.11 -3.34
N SER A 114 -6.27 3.79 -3.13
CA SER A 114 -7.12 4.32 -2.07
C SER A 114 -7.67 3.17 -1.22
N GLU A 115 -8.46 3.50 -0.20
CA GLU A 115 -9.09 2.50 0.69
C GLU A 115 -10.02 1.53 -0.07
N ASN A 116 -10.53 1.98 -1.22
CA ASN A 116 -11.48 1.22 -2.05
C ASN A 116 -10.81 0.57 -3.27
N SER A 117 -9.50 0.75 -3.45
CA SER A 117 -8.78 0.14 -4.56
C SER A 117 -8.57 -1.34 -4.33
N ASP A 118 -8.70 -2.12 -5.41
CA ASP A 118 -8.32 -3.52 -5.41
C ASP A 118 -6.80 -3.66 -5.40
N LEU A 119 -6.35 -4.77 -4.84
CA LEU A 119 -4.96 -5.17 -4.84
C LEU A 119 -4.72 -6.07 -6.05
N ASP A 120 -4.04 -5.56 -7.06
CA ASP A 120 -3.75 -6.28 -8.29
C ASP A 120 -2.48 -7.15 -8.13
N ILE A 121 -2.65 -8.47 -8.18
CA ILE A 121 -1.58 -9.45 -8.00
C ILE A 121 -1.51 -10.38 -9.21
N LEU A 122 -0.32 -10.52 -9.79
CA LEU A 122 -0.01 -11.54 -10.78
C LEU A 122 0.81 -12.64 -10.14
N VAL A 123 0.40 -13.88 -10.35
CA VAL A 123 1.13 -15.09 -9.92
C VAL A 123 1.49 -15.90 -11.13
N VAL A 124 2.79 -16.05 -11.39
CA VAL A 124 3.31 -16.88 -12.48
C VAL A 124 3.84 -18.17 -11.88
N THR A 125 3.19 -19.30 -12.19
CA THR A 125 3.47 -20.58 -11.54
C THR A 125 3.01 -21.78 -12.36
N LYS A 126 3.49 -22.97 -11.97
CA LYS A 126 2.97 -24.27 -12.44
C LYS A 126 1.91 -24.85 -11.49
N GLU A 127 1.72 -24.25 -10.33
CA GLU A 127 0.74 -24.70 -9.33
C GLU A 127 -0.70 -24.49 -9.83
N SER A 128 -1.61 -25.32 -9.34
CA SER A 128 -3.03 -25.17 -9.68
C SER A 128 -3.61 -23.89 -9.05
N ARG A 129 -4.64 -23.34 -9.71
CA ARG A 129 -5.36 -22.15 -9.18
C ARG A 129 -5.84 -22.36 -7.74
N SER A 130 -6.35 -23.53 -7.40
CA SER A 130 -6.85 -23.84 -6.06
C SER A 130 -5.72 -23.83 -5.02
N ALA A 131 -4.53 -24.37 -5.35
CA ALA A 131 -3.36 -24.34 -4.49
C ALA A 131 -2.89 -22.90 -4.24
N VAL A 132 -2.78 -22.08 -5.28
CA VAL A 132 -2.39 -20.68 -5.18
C VAL A 132 -3.39 -19.90 -4.30
N MET A 133 -4.70 -20.03 -4.55
CA MET A 133 -5.71 -19.33 -3.78
C MET A 133 -5.73 -19.72 -2.31
N LYS A 134 -5.39 -20.98 -1.98
CA LYS A 134 -5.22 -21.44 -0.61
C LYS A 134 -4.00 -20.79 0.07
N MET A 135 -2.91 -20.59 -0.66
CA MET A 135 -1.70 -19.90 -0.15
C MET A 135 -1.91 -18.39 0.03
N LEU A 136 -2.86 -17.81 -0.71
CA LEU A 136 -3.25 -16.40 -0.63
C LEU A 136 -4.42 -16.13 0.34
N ASN A 137 -4.79 -17.09 1.18
CA ASN A 137 -5.97 -16.97 2.06
C ASN A 137 -5.83 -15.88 3.13
N GLU A 138 -4.59 -15.53 3.51
CA GLU A 138 -4.30 -14.44 4.46
C GLU A 138 -4.51 -13.04 3.87
N LEU A 139 -4.65 -12.94 2.55
CA LEU A 139 -4.97 -11.69 1.88
C LEU A 139 -6.47 -11.40 1.98
N PRO A 140 -6.89 -10.14 2.12
CA PRO A 140 -8.30 -9.75 2.15
C PRO A 140 -9.04 -10.29 0.91
N LYS A 141 -10.14 -11.04 1.11
CA LYS A 141 -10.88 -11.68 0.02
C LYS A 141 -11.55 -10.66 -0.91
N GLU A 142 -12.05 -9.57 -0.35
CA GLU A 142 -12.92 -8.60 -1.00
C GLU A 142 -12.18 -7.51 -1.78
N LYS A 143 -10.85 -7.42 -1.62
CA LYS A 143 -10.02 -6.34 -2.18
C LYS A 143 -8.80 -6.87 -2.93
N LYS A 144 -8.92 -8.00 -3.61
CA LYS A 144 -7.82 -8.54 -4.41
C LYS A 144 -8.28 -9.03 -5.76
N ASN A 145 -7.58 -8.61 -6.79
CA ASN A 145 -7.66 -9.11 -8.14
C ASN A 145 -6.43 -9.98 -8.41
N VAL A 146 -6.61 -11.31 -8.47
CA VAL A 146 -5.51 -12.26 -8.63
C VAL A 146 -5.58 -12.89 -10.00
N VAL A 147 -4.59 -12.58 -10.82
CA VAL A 147 -4.36 -13.23 -12.11
C VAL A 147 -3.30 -14.32 -11.93
N ILE A 148 -3.61 -15.53 -12.36
CA ILE A 148 -2.70 -16.69 -12.26
C ILE A 148 -2.48 -17.23 -13.66
N MET A 149 -1.22 -17.41 -14.04
CA MET A 149 -0.82 -17.97 -15.34
C MET A 149 0.47 -18.78 -15.25
N THR A 150 0.72 -19.54 -16.28
CA THR A 150 1.97 -20.30 -16.43
C THR A 150 3.08 -19.39 -16.97
N GLN A 151 4.35 -19.84 -16.88
CA GLN A 151 5.49 -19.17 -17.50
C GLN A 151 5.28 -18.96 -19.01
N LEU A 152 4.75 -19.99 -19.69
CA LEU A 152 4.45 -19.90 -21.12
C LEU A 152 3.36 -18.86 -21.39
N GLY A 153 2.26 -18.89 -20.63
CA GLY A 153 1.18 -17.91 -20.75
C GLY A 153 1.68 -16.47 -20.53
N TYR A 154 2.58 -16.27 -19.57
CA TYR A 154 3.19 -14.96 -19.35
C TYR A 154 4.10 -14.52 -20.50
N ALA A 155 4.92 -15.44 -21.04
CA ALA A 155 5.80 -15.15 -22.18
C ALA A 155 5.01 -14.79 -23.46
N GLU A 156 3.83 -15.38 -23.63
CA GLU A 156 2.95 -15.14 -24.79
C GLU A 156 2.01 -13.94 -24.59
N LEU A 157 1.91 -13.41 -23.37
CA LEU A 157 0.96 -12.34 -23.02
C LEU A 157 1.12 -11.10 -23.92
N SER A 158 2.35 -10.73 -24.26
CA SER A 158 2.65 -9.59 -25.14
C SER A 158 2.08 -9.72 -26.54
N ARG A 159 1.81 -10.96 -27.00
CA ARG A 159 1.23 -11.27 -28.31
C ARG A 159 -0.29 -11.38 -28.26
N HIS A 160 -0.84 -11.95 -27.16
CA HIS A 160 -2.26 -12.26 -27.05
C HIS A 160 -3.06 -11.13 -26.40
N ASP A 161 -2.49 -10.41 -25.43
CA ASP A 161 -3.11 -9.25 -24.76
C ASP A 161 -2.03 -8.23 -24.43
N ARG A 162 -1.64 -7.49 -25.47
CA ARG A 162 -0.60 -6.47 -25.37
C ARG A 162 -0.94 -5.38 -24.36
N ALA A 163 -2.19 -4.95 -24.29
CA ALA A 163 -2.62 -3.90 -23.38
C ALA A 163 -2.47 -4.32 -21.92
N PHE A 164 -2.82 -5.57 -21.60
CA PHE A 164 -2.63 -6.13 -20.27
C PHE A 164 -1.15 -6.34 -19.93
N TYR A 165 -0.36 -6.82 -20.88
CA TYR A 165 1.09 -6.98 -20.73
C TYR A 165 1.76 -5.63 -20.40
N GLU A 166 1.51 -4.59 -21.19
CA GLU A 166 2.08 -3.26 -20.98
C GLU A 166 1.66 -2.67 -19.63
N ARG A 167 0.40 -2.89 -19.21
CA ARG A 167 -0.09 -2.47 -17.89
C ARG A 167 0.66 -3.14 -16.74
N ILE A 168 1.01 -4.41 -16.86
CA ILE A 168 1.80 -5.13 -15.85
C ILE A 168 3.25 -4.64 -15.88
N GLU A 169 3.89 -4.67 -17.07
CA GLU A 169 5.31 -4.37 -17.22
C GLU A 169 5.68 -2.97 -16.75
N LYS A 170 4.76 -2.03 -16.91
CA LYS A 170 4.99 -0.63 -16.56
C LYS A 170 5.39 -0.41 -15.10
N ASP A 171 4.73 -1.12 -14.18
CA ASP A 171 4.79 -0.78 -12.76
C ASP A 171 5.02 -2.00 -11.85
N LYS A 172 5.19 -3.21 -12.40
CA LYS A 172 5.26 -4.42 -11.58
C LYS A 172 6.40 -4.40 -10.56
N ILE A 173 6.08 -4.82 -9.35
CA ILE A 173 7.04 -5.01 -8.26
C ILE A 173 7.06 -6.49 -7.90
N LYS A 174 8.22 -7.15 -7.99
CA LYS A 174 8.36 -8.54 -7.59
C LYS A 174 8.32 -8.64 -6.06
N LEU A 175 7.41 -9.48 -5.54
CA LEU A 175 7.21 -9.69 -4.11
C LEU A 175 7.78 -11.03 -3.61
N ALA A 176 7.82 -12.04 -4.47
CA ALA A 176 8.35 -13.37 -4.19
C ALA A 176 8.86 -14.05 -5.45
#